data_a08f241c75df555c8bc6c0b7bfe38dbc
#
_entry.id   a08f241c75df555c8bc6c0b7bfe38dbc
#
_cell.length_a   1.000
_cell.length_b   1.000
_cell.length_c   1.000
_cell.angle_alpha   90.00
_cell.angle_beta   90.00
_cell.angle_gamma   90.00
#
_symmetry.space_group_name_H-M   'P 1'
#
loop_
_entity.id
_entity.type
_entity.pdbx_description
1 polymer ?
#
loop_
_entity_poly.entity_id
_entity_poly.type
_entity_poly.pdbx_seq_one_letter_code
_entity_poly.pdbx_strand_id
1 'polypeptide(L)'
;MSHRVLGRRVLGAAVVLIIAGASYAAGRATASRGASGPVQAAFAARSYSAGSRAVLDLSRRAADLRVQFYRAGGSRSGVFEGRPVSDAVTVVQPGSTLRLTIGNWPSGLYYAKVATPKKGFWYAPFVLRPRRLGVSDVLVVLPTNTWQAYNFEGGDSWYENSDVHRIDLGRPFIDGGVPPHYHNYDRGFIRWLALHHYEPDYVSDDDLDRLASATTLARDYRLIVFSGHEEYTTQHEYDLLTGYRDLGGHLAFLSANDFFYKVTKQGNTMTGRWRWRDLGRPEAALVGAQYVGWNEDRYPNRPFRIVGAHKAPWLFAGTGLHNGSRYGTYGIEVDSRTPASPPGTVVLANIPDIFGPGKTAEMTYYTTGRGAEVFSAGVMNFGGSALWPTVNTMLENLWVKLTAS
;
A
#
# COMPACT_ATOMS: atom_id res chain seq x y z
N MET A 1 15.69 67.31 6.81
CA MET A 1 16.10 66.53 5.62
C MET A 1 15.92 65.06 5.92
N SER A 2 14.97 64.50 5.23
CA SER A 2 14.44 63.12 5.45
C SER A 2 15.23 62.10 4.63
N HIS A 3 15.66 61.01 5.23
CA HIS A 3 16.01 59.82 4.48
C HIS A 3 15.19 58.65 5.00
N ARG A 4 14.18 58.24 4.18
CA ARG A 4 13.43 57.01 4.31
C ARG A 4 14.33 55.84 3.87
N VAL A 5 14.52 54.87 4.75
CA VAL A 5 15.06 53.55 4.39
C VAL A 5 13.89 52.63 4.10
N LEU A 6 13.77 52.20 2.84
CA LEU A 6 12.82 51.17 2.39
C LEU A 6 13.27 49.79 2.85
N GLY A 7 12.61 49.24 3.81
CA GLY A 7 12.76 47.80 4.14
C GLY A 7 12.09 46.93 3.11
N ARG A 8 12.85 46.19 2.34
CA ARG A 8 12.35 45.06 1.48
C ARG A 8 11.84 43.94 2.38
N ARG A 9 10.55 43.78 2.44
CA ARG A 9 9.91 42.57 2.95
C ARG A 9 10.09 41.46 1.89
N VAL A 10 10.89 40.46 2.21
CA VAL A 10 10.92 39.18 1.48
C VAL A 10 9.66 38.42 1.89
N LEU A 11 8.68 38.39 1.02
CA LEU A 11 7.57 37.45 1.14
C LEU A 11 8.10 36.05 0.80
N GLY A 12 8.36 35.26 1.81
CA GLY A 12 8.52 33.82 1.67
C GLY A 12 7.17 33.23 1.23
N ALA A 13 7.05 32.83 -0.02
CA ALA A 13 5.93 32.07 -0.51
C ALA A 13 5.99 30.69 0.16
N ALA A 14 5.20 30.49 1.20
CA ALA A 14 4.86 29.16 1.70
C ALA A 14 4.01 28.50 0.60
N VAL A 15 4.61 27.58 -0.15
CA VAL A 15 3.88 26.66 -1.01
C VAL A 15 3.15 25.71 -0.07
N VAL A 16 1.92 26.07 0.28
CA VAL A 16 0.98 25.14 0.90
C VAL A 16 0.57 24.19 -0.21
N LEU A 17 1.16 22.99 -0.22
CA LEU A 17 0.62 21.88 -0.99
C LEU A 17 -0.70 21.47 -0.32
N ILE A 18 -1.77 22.09 -0.75
CA ILE A 18 -3.13 21.60 -0.51
C ILE A 18 -3.25 20.37 -1.42
N ILE A 19 -2.91 19.19 -0.90
CA ILE A 19 -3.34 17.93 -1.50
C ILE A 19 -4.78 17.76 -1.02
N ALA A 20 -5.67 18.41 -1.76
CA ALA A 20 -7.10 18.33 -1.53
C ALA A 20 -7.58 16.91 -1.78
N GLY A 21 -8.33 16.37 -0.83
CA GLY A 21 -9.30 15.31 -1.06
C GLY A 21 -10.46 15.71 -1.99
N ALA A 22 -10.29 16.72 -2.82
CA ALA A 22 -11.30 17.25 -3.73
C ALA A 22 -11.44 16.46 -5.03
N SER A 23 -10.76 15.34 -5.21
CA SER A 23 -10.79 14.58 -6.47
C SER A 23 -11.96 13.61 -6.60
N TYR A 24 -12.75 13.40 -5.57
CA TYR A 24 -13.86 12.45 -5.62
C TYR A 24 -15.13 12.97 -6.33
N ALA A 25 -15.30 14.27 -6.43
CA ALA A 25 -16.50 14.85 -7.08
C ALA A 25 -16.34 15.10 -8.59
N ALA A 26 -15.14 15.07 -9.13
CA ALA A 26 -14.88 15.35 -10.55
C ALA A 26 -14.95 14.12 -11.47
N GLY A 27 -15.18 12.92 -10.93
CA GLY A 27 -15.12 11.65 -11.68
C GLY A 27 -16.35 11.32 -12.53
N ARG A 28 -17.39 12.10 -12.53
CA ARG A 28 -18.65 11.79 -13.27
C ARG A 28 -18.62 12.05 -14.77
N ALA A 29 -17.47 12.18 -15.40
CA ALA A 29 -17.35 12.26 -16.87
C ALA A 29 -16.82 10.97 -17.49
N THR A 30 -17.16 9.81 -16.97
CA THR A 30 -16.74 8.51 -17.53
C THR A 30 -17.77 7.85 -18.41
N ALA A 31 -18.78 8.58 -18.84
CA ALA A 31 -19.56 8.10 -19.97
C ALA A 31 -18.65 8.06 -21.20
N SER A 32 -18.28 6.87 -21.65
CA SER A 32 -17.68 6.59 -22.97
C SER A 32 -16.53 7.54 -23.35
N ARG A 33 -15.34 7.35 -22.83
CA ARG A 33 -14.14 7.77 -23.56
C ARG A 33 -14.09 6.96 -24.85
N GLY A 34 -14.77 7.47 -25.87
CA GLY A 34 -14.91 6.86 -27.17
C GLY A 34 -13.56 6.48 -27.79
N ALA A 35 -13.57 5.88 -28.95
CA ALA A 35 -12.43 5.31 -29.73
C ALA A 35 -11.14 6.16 -29.83
N SER A 36 -11.07 7.34 -29.23
CA SER A 36 -9.99 8.33 -29.35
C SER A 36 -8.88 8.26 -28.28
N GLY A 37 -9.13 7.71 -27.08
CA GLY A 37 -8.16 7.64 -25.98
C GLY A 37 -7.17 6.46 -26.06
N PRO A 38 -6.27 6.30 -25.06
CA PRO A 38 -5.40 5.14 -24.95
C PRO A 38 -6.20 3.83 -24.81
N VAL A 39 -5.60 2.70 -25.17
CA VAL A 39 -6.18 1.38 -24.92
C VAL A 39 -5.94 1.07 -23.45
N GLN A 40 -7.00 0.87 -22.70
CA GLN A 40 -6.91 0.41 -21.30
C GLN A 40 -6.48 -1.05 -21.29
N ALA A 41 -5.72 -1.43 -20.27
CA ALA A 41 -5.18 -2.77 -20.14
C ALA A 41 -5.16 -3.22 -18.68
N ALA A 42 -5.47 -4.48 -18.47
CA ALA A 42 -5.35 -5.14 -17.17
C ALA A 42 -4.85 -6.57 -17.34
N PHE A 43 -4.06 -7.03 -16.40
CA PHE A 43 -3.73 -8.45 -16.34
C PHE A 43 -4.92 -9.25 -15.77
N ALA A 44 -5.17 -10.43 -16.35
CA ALA A 44 -6.26 -11.32 -15.90
C ALA A 44 -6.04 -11.85 -14.47
N ALA A 45 -4.80 -11.90 -14.00
CA ALA A 45 -4.44 -12.22 -12.63
C ALA A 45 -3.59 -11.08 -12.02
N ARG A 46 -3.70 -10.89 -10.71
CA ARG A 46 -2.97 -9.85 -9.97
C ARG A 46 -1.50 -10.20 -9.74
N SER A 47 -1.15 -11.49 -9.86
CA SER A 47 0.22 -11.96 -9.71
C SER A 47 0.59 -13.05 -10.70
N TYR A 48 1.88 -13.13 -10.96
CA TYR A 48 2.51 -14.14 -11.82
C TYR A 48 3.84 -14.58 -11.22
N SER A 49 4.33 -15.76 -11.61
CA SER A 49 5.71 -16.17 -11.33
C SER A 49 6.60 -15.95 -12.55
N ALA A 50 7.91 -15.83 -12.33
CA ALA A 50 8.89 -15.69 -13.40
C ALA A 50 8.80 -16.83 -14.42
N GLY A 51 8.79 -16.50 -15.71
CA GLY A 51 8.66 -17.43 -16.82
C GLY A 51 7.25 -17.94 -17.09
N SER A 52 6.24 -17.54 -16.31
CA SER A 52 4.85 -17.95 -16.54
C SER A 52 4.22 -17.21 -17.73
N ARG A 53 3.16 -17.80 -18.27
CA ARG A 53 2.31 -17.14 -19.27
C ARG A 53 1.34 -16.21 -18.57
N ALA A 54 1.21 -14.99 -19.06
CA ALA A 54 0.28 -13.98 -18.60
C ALA A 54 -0.72 -13.63 -19.70
N VAL A 55 -1.93 -13.29 -19.29
CA VAL A 55 -2.97 -12.77 -20.14
C VAL A 55 -3.18 -11.30 -19.79
N LEU A 56 -3.04 -10.42 -20.80
CA LEU A 56 -3.29 -8.99 -20.69
C LEU A 56 -4.54 -8.69 -21.52
N ASP A 57 -5.62 -8.32 -20.84
CA ASP A 57 -6.87 -7.94 -21.47
C ASP A 57 -6.83 -6.46 -21.84
N LEU A 58 -7.40 -6.15 -23.00
CA LEU A 58 -7.44 -4.82 -23.60
C LEU A 58 -8.90 -4.38 -23.74
N SER A 59 -9.19 -3.14 -23.38
CA SER A 59 -10.56 -2.59 -23.46
C SER A 59 -11.14 -2.53 -24.88
N ARG A 60 -10.27 -2.57 -25.89
CA ARG A 60 -10.65 -2.58 -27.31
C ARG A 60 -9.49 -3.03 -28.21
N ARG A 61 -9.82 -3.41 -29.43
CA ARG A 61 -8.82 -3.65 -30.48
C ARG A 61 -8.10 -2.34 -30.85
N ALA A 62 -6.84 -2.44 -31.21
CA ALA A 62 -6.03 -1.33 -31.71
C ALA A 62 -5.34 -1.72 -33.03
N ALA A 63 -4.86 -0.73 -33.81
CA ALA A 63 -4.06 -1.03 -34.98
C ALA A 63 -2.69 -1.59 -34.57
N ASP A 64 -1.99 -0.86 -33.69
CA ASP A 64 -0.70 -1.23 -33.18
C ASP A 64 -0.61 -0.86 -31.69
N LEU A 65 0.10 -1.66 -30.92
CA LEU A 65 0.45 -1.38 -29.53
C LEU A 65 1.94 -1.59 -29.31
N ARG A 66 2.53 -0.74 -28.48
CA ARG A 66 3.87 -0.94 -27.96
C ARG A 66 3.77 -1.34 -26.50
N VAL A 67 4.27 -2.51 -26.14
CA VAL A 67 4.26 -3.05 -24.79
C VAL A 67 5.67 -3.15 -24.27
N GLN A 68 5.92 -2.64 -23.07
CA GLN A 68 7.21 -2.74 -22.39
C GLN A 68 6.99 -2.96 -20.91
N PHE A 69 7.79 -3.84 -20.30
CA PHE A 69 7.72 -4.13 -18.87
C PHE A 69 8.69 -3.27 -18.08
N TYR A 70 8.25 -2.91 -16.88
CA TYR A 70 9.00 -2.10 -15.92
C TYR A 70 8.88 -2.69 -14.52
N ARG A 71 9.93 -2.59 -13.70
CA ARG A 71 9.89 -2.82 -12.26
C ARG A 71 9.66 -1.48 -11.56
N ALA A 72 8.70 -1.40 -10.63
CA ALA A 72 8.44 -0.22 -9.82
C ALA A 72 9.58 0.08 -8.83
N GLY A 73 9.64 1.31 -8.31
CA GLY A 73 10.61 1.72 -7.28
C GLY A 73 11.98 2.19 -7.80
N GLY A 74 12.13 2.35 -9.13
CA GLY A 74 13.37 2.90 -9.70
C GLY A 74 13.50 4.43 -9.52
N SER A 75 14.58 4.99 -10.05
CA SER A 75 14.88 6.43 -9.95
C SER A 75 14.32 7.29 -11.08
N ARG A 76 13.63 6.70 -12.05
CA ARG A 76 13.08 7.43 -13.21
C ARG A 76 11.78 8.14 -12.85
N SER A 77 11.55 9.29 -13.47
CA SER A 77 10.31 10.04 -13.34
C SER A 77 9.09 9.22 -13.83
N GLY A 78 7.96 9.41 -13.19
CA GLY A 78 6.70 8.75 -13.48
C GLY A 78 6.04 8.18 -12.24
N VAL A 79 4.79 7.77 -12.36
CA VAL A 79 3.96 7.34 -11.22
C VAL A 79 4.59 6.20 -10.44
N PHE A 80 5.06 5.17 -11.14
CA PHE A 80 5.70 4.00 -10.53
C PHE A 80 7.21 4.16 -10.34
N GLU A 81 7.80 5.27 -10.81
CA GLU A 81 9.26 5.48 -10.80
C GLU A 81 10.02 4.24 -11.31
N GLY A 82 9.47 3.60 -12.35
CA GLY A 82 9.91 2.29 -12.79
C GLY A 82 11.16 2.32 -13.66
N ARG A 83 11.95 1.26 -13.56
CA ARG A 83 13.05 0.95 -14.51
C ARG A 83 12.58 -0.08 -15.53
N PRO A 84 12.90 0.06 -16.84
CA PRO A 84 12.58 -0.95 -17.82
C PRO A 84 13.34 -2.26 -17.51
N VAL A 85 12.66 -3.38 -17.69
CA VAL A 85 13.20 -4.73 -17.49
C VAL A 85 13.10 -5.59 -18.75
N SER A 86 12.48 -5.05 -19.81
CA SER A 86 12.42 -5.67 -21.13
C SER A 86 12.62 -4.63 -22.22
N ASP A 87 12.91 -5.07 -23.43
CA ASP A 87 12.73 -4.28 -24.64
C ASP A 87 11.24 -3.99 -24.87
N ALA A 88 10.96 -2.94 -25.63
CA ALA A 88 9.61 -2.65 -26.06
C ALA A 88 9.27 -3.47 -27.30
N VAL A 89 8.15 -4.17 -27.26
CA VAL A 89 7.64 -4.99 -28.37
C VAL A 89 6.46 -4.28 -29.02
N THR A 90 6.48 -4.19 -30.35
CA THR A 90 5.32 -3.71 -31.13
C THR A 90 4.45 -4.92 -31.48
N VAL A 91 3.17 -4.85 -31.12
CA VAL A 91 2.17 -5.85 -31.48
C VAL A 91 1.25 -5.24 -32.53
N VAL A 92 1.28 -5.81 -33.70
CA VAL A 92 0.50 -5.35 -34.87
C VAL A 92 -0.89 -5.99 -34.84
N GLN A 93 -1.93 -5.18 -34.98
CA GLN A 93 -3.34 -5.61 -34.98
C GLN A 93 -3.69 -6.57 -33.83
N PRO A 94 -3.42 -6.20 -32.57
CA PRO A 94 -3.76 -7.05 -31.43
C PRO A 94 -5.26 -7.29 -31.37
N GLY A 95 -5.64 -8.51 -30.93
CA GLY A 95 -7.00 -8.79 -30.49
C GLY A 95 -7.35 -8.00 -29.21
N SER A 96 -8.43 -8.38 -28.54
CA SER A 96 -8.79 -7.85 -27.21
C SER A 96 -7.96 -8.46 -26.06
N THR A 97 -7.10 -9.42 -26.37
CA THR A 97 -6.29 -10.15 -25.39
C THR A 97 -4.90 -10.40 -25.95
N LEU A 98 -3.88 -10.13 -25.15
CA LEU A 98 -2.49 -10.46 -25.46
C LEU A 98 -2.00 -11.58 -24.55
N ARG A 99 -1.33 -12.58 -25.11
CA ARG A 99 -0.62 -13.62 -24.36
C ARG A 99 0.86 -13.24 -24.32
N LEU A 100 1.37 -13.03 -23.10
CA LEU A 100 2.73 -12.57 -22.83
C LEU A 100 3.46 -13.61 -21.99
N THR A 101 4.78 -13.63 -22.08
CA THR A 101 5.61 -14.40 -21.15
C THR A 101 6.26 -13.43 -20.17
N ILE A 102 6.07 -13.66 -18.87
CA ILE A 102 6.72 -12.88 -17.83
C ILE A 102 8.21 -13.23 -17.82
N GLY A 103 9.05 -12.22 -17.75
CA GLY A 103 10.50 -12.39 -17.72
C GLY A 103 11.00 -13.10 -16.46
N ASN A 104 12.25 -13.56 -16.51
CA ASN A 104 12.91 -14.17 -15.35
C ASN A 104 13.52 -13.06 -14.47
N TRP A 105 12.68 -12.28 -13.83
CA TRP A 105 13.06 -11.15 -12.99
C TRP A 105 12.90 -11.49 -11.51
N PRO A 106 13.55 -10.74 -10.59
CA PRO A 106 13.34 -10.85 -9.15
C PRO A 106 11.87 -10.55 -8.75
N SER A 107 11.44 -11.04 -7.60
CA SER A 107 10.15 -10.70 -7.01
C SER A 107 9.98 -9.19 -6.84
N GLY A 108 8.74 -8.65 -6.98
CA GLY A 108 8.49 -7.21 -6.91
C GLY A 108 7.17 -6.77 -7.51
N LEU A 109 6.89 -5.47 -7.43
CA LEU A 109 5.82 -4.85 -8.19
C LEU A 109 6.33 -4.49 -9.59
N TYR A 110 5.60 -4.94 -10.60
CA TYR A 110 5.87 -4.70 -12.02
C TYR A 110 4.66 -4.10 -12.71
N TYR A 111 4.89 -3.53 -13.88
CA TYR A 111 3.81 -3.09 -14.75
C TYR A 111 4.20 -3.20 -16.21
N ALA A 112 3.23 -3.51 -17.07
CA ALA A 112 3.33 -3.30 -18.48
C ALA A 112 2.89 -1.87 -18.81
N LYS A 113 3.70 -1.13 -19.57
CA LYS A 113 3.30 0.12 -20.20
C LYS A 113 2.80 -0.21 -21.60
N VAL A 114 1.51 0.00 -21.83
CA VAL A 114 0.82 -0.25 -23.11
C VAL A 114 0.62 1.08 -23.79
N ALA A 115 1.42 1.38 -24.80
CA ALA A 115 1.36 2.64 -25.53
C ALA A 115 0.63 2.46 -26.86
N THR A 116 -0.33 3.34 -27.12
CA THR A 116 -1.05 3.45 -28.39
C THR A 116 -0.46 4.60 -29.18
N PRO A 117 -0.01 4.42 -30.43
CA PRO A 117 0.54 5.51 -31.25
C PRO A 117 -0.41 6.69 -31.29
N LYS A 118 0.10 7.90 -30.99
CA LYS A 118 -0.64 9.18 -31.00
C LYS A 118 -1.84 9.27 -30.01
N LYS A 119 -2.10 8.24 -29.19
CA LYS A 119 -3.26 8.19 -28.28
C LYS A 119 -2.90 8.05 -26.80
N GLY A 120 -1.60 8.08 -26.46
CA GLY A 120 -1.13 7.96 -25.09
C GLY A 120 -0.83 6.50 -24.68
N PHE A 121 -0.80 6.26 -23.39
CA PHE A 121 -0.46 4.96 -22.83
C PHE A 121 -1.33 4.63 -21.61
N TRP A 122 -1.32 3.36 -21.24
CA TRP A 122 -1.93 2.81 -20.04
C TRP A 122 -0.92 1.95 -19.26
N TYR A 123 -0.99 1.94 -17.96
CA TYR A 123 -0.25 1.00 -17.12
C TYR A 123 -1.12 -0.21 -16.78
N ALA A 124 -0.51 -1.37 -16.70
CA ALA A 124 -1.12 -2.59 -16.19
C ALA A 124 -0.18 -3.18 -15.14
N PRO A 125 -0.38 -2.89 -13.85
CA PRO A 125 0.45 -3.42 -12.78
C PRO A 125 0.14 -4.88 -12.48
N PHE A 126 1.15 -5.60 -11.97
CA PHE A 126 1.04 -6.96 -11.45
C PHE A 126 2.16 -7.24 -10.44
N VAL A 127 1.92 -8.16 -9.55
CA VAL A 127 2.92 -8.65 -8.61
C VAL A 127 3.70 -9.80 -9.25
N LEU A 128 5.02 -9.72 -9.28
CA LEU A 128 5.86 -10.85 -9.63
C LEU A 128 6.25 -11.56 -8.34
N ARG A 129 5.54 -12.64 -8.03
CA ARG A 129 5.82 -13.44 -6.83
C ARG A 129 7.02 -14.36 -7.05
N PRO A 130 7.71 -14.79 -5.98
CA PRO A 130 8.79 -15.73 -6.09
C PRO A 130 8.27 -17.07 -6.63
N ARG A 131 9.12 -17.84 -7.32
CA ARG A 131 8.77 -19.21 -7.77
C ARG A 131 8.61 -20.18 -6.59
N ARG A 132 9.31 -19.92 -5.52
CA ARG A 132 9.31 -20.64 -4.25
C ARG A 132 9.34 -19.60 -3.13
N LEU A 133 8.57 -19.80 -2.09
CA LEU A 133 8.60 -18.97 -0.89
C LEU A 133 9.96 -19.05 -0.19
N GLY A 134 10.31 -18.02 0.57
CA GLY A 134 11.54 -17.98 1.36
C GLY A 134 12.81 -17.83 0.50
N VAL A 135 12.74 -17.11 -0.63
CA VAL A 135 13.93 -16.64 -1.33
C VAL A 135 14.56 -15.50 -0.56
N SER A 136 13.74 -14.69 0.08
CA SER A 136 14.11 -13.67 1.08
C SER A 136 13.50 -14.03 2.43
N ASP A 137 14.11 -13.57 3.53
CA ASP A 137 13.55 -13.70 4.89
C ASP A 137 12.36 -12.74 5.13
N VAL A 138 12.07 -11.84 4.19
CA VAL A 138 11.00 -10.84 4.27
C VAL A 138 10.00 -11.02 3.16
N LEU A 139 8.73 -11.00 3.52
CA LEU A 139 7.59 -10.97 2.61
C LEU A 139 6.92 -9.62 2.65
N VAL A 140 6.68 -9.00 1.49
CA VAL A 140 5.86 -7.81 1.32
C VAL A 140 4.53 -8.20 0.69
N VAL A 141 3.44 -7.91 1.38
CA VAL A 141 2.07 -8.08 0.86
C VAL A 141 1.61 -6.77 0.26
N LEU A 142 1.10 -6.81 -0.97
CA LEU A 142 0.54 -5.65 -1.65
C LEU A 142 -1.00 -5.71 -1.60
N PRO A 143 -1.67 -4.59 -1.25
CA PRO A 143 -3.09 -4.54 -0.93
C PRO A 143 -3.98 -4.58 -2.19
N THR A 144 -3.88 -5.64 -2.97
CA THR A 144 -4.52 -5.78 -4.28
C THR A 144 -6.04 -5.87 -4.20
N ASN A 145 -6.59 -6.37 -3.09
CA ASN A 145 -8.02 -6.33 -2.81
C ASN A 145 -8.49 -4.90 -2.57
N THR A 146 -7.78 -4.17 -1.71
CA THR A 146 -8.09 -2.78 -1.37
C THR A 146 -7.97 -1.86 -2.58
N TRP A 147 -6.90 -2.02 -3.38
CA TRP A 147 -6.79 -1.27 -4.63
C TRP A 147 -8.02 -1.41 -5.53
N GLN A 148 -8.57 -2.62 -5.66
CA GLN A 148 -9.76 -2.83 -6.50
C GLN A 148 -11.05 -2.37 -5.82
N ALA A 149 -11.14 -2.43 -4.48
CA ALA A 149 -12.29 -1.91 -3.75
C ALA A 149 -12.51 -0.40 -3.96
N TYR A 150 -11.41 0.35 -4.03
CA TYR A 150 -11.39 1.80 -4.29
C TYR A 150 -11.39 2.18 -5.78
N ASN A 151 -11.26 1.22 -6.69
CA ASN A 151 -11.12 1.47 -8.11
C ASN A 151 -12.49 1.77 -8.76
N PHE A 152 -12.59 2.86 -9.52
CA PHE A 152 -13.80 3.26 -10.27
C PHE A 152 -13.70 2.94 -11.77
N GLU A 153 -12.55 2.48 -12.25
CA GLU A 153 -12.38 2.19 -13.67
C GLU A 153 -12.88 0.79 -14.02
N GLY A 154 -13.61 0.68 -15.11
CA GLY A 154 -14.08 -0.60 -15.62
C GLY A 154 -15.15 -1.29 -14.79
N GLY A 155 -15.78 -0.61 -13.84
CA GLY A 155 -16.88 -1.13 -13.00
C GLY A 155 -17.08 -0.31 -11.73
N ASP A 156 -17.95 -0.82 -10.86
CA ASP A 156 -18.35 -0.14 -9.63
C ASP A 156 -17.28 -0.21 -8.54
N SER A 157 -17.31 0.76 -7.63
CA SER A 157 -16.52 0.80 -6.40
C SER A 157 -17.42 0.80 -5.18
N TRP A 158 -16.94 0.26 -4.07
CA TRP A 158 -17.67 0.35 -2.79
C TRP A 158 -17.74 1.78 -2.23
N TYR A 159 -17.01 2.71 -2.82
CA TYR A 159 -16.98 4.13 -2.42
C TYR A 159 -17.76 5.05 -3.36
N GLU A 160 -18.27 4.53 -4.48
CA GLU A 160 -19.09 5.31 -5.41
C GLU A 160 -20.59 5.10 -5.17
N ASN A 161 -20.99 3.87 -4.85
CA ASN A 161 -22.40 3.50 -4.67
C ASN A 161 -22.53 2.52 -3.50
N SER A 162 -23.37 2.85 -2.53
CA SER A 162 -23.66 2.02 -1.36
C SER A 162 -24.28 0.66 -1.71
N ASP A 163 -24.91 0.54 -2.87
CA ASP A 163 -25.61 -0.67 -3.32
C ASP A 163 -24.69 -1.66 -4.06
N VAL A 164 -23.42 -1.35 -4.19
CA VAL A 164 -22.42 -2.25 -4.77
C VAL A 164 -22.11 -3.37 -3.80
N HIS A 165 -22.45 -4.61 -4.16
CA HIS A 165 -22.22 -5.79 -3.35
C HIS A 165 -21.08 -6.67 -3.83
N ARG A 166 -20.53 -6.39 -5.03
CA ARG A 166 -19.42 -7.18 -5.61
C ARG A 166 -18.45 -6.29 -6.38
N ILE A 167 -17.18 -6.62 -6.27
CA ILE A 167 -16.07 -5.99 -6.98
C ILE A 167 -15.43 -7.01 -7.90
N ASP A 168 -15.24 -6.64 -9.16
CA ASP A 168 -14.41 -7.38 -10.10
C ASP A 168 -12.93 -7.00 -9.86
N LEU A 169 -12.11 -7.99 -9.58
CA LEU A 169 -10.69 -7.83 -9.30
C LEU A 169 -9.81 -7.83 -10.56
N GLY A 170 -10.36 -8.17 -11.75
CA GLY A 170 -9.63 -8.32 -13.01
C GLY A 170 -9.67 -7.11 -13.93
N ARG A 171 -10.11 -5.95 -13.47
CA ARG A 171 -10.33 -4.75 -14.29
C ARG A 171 -9.14 -3.78 -14.28
N PRO A 172 -9.02 -2.90 -15.28
CA PRO A 172 -7.98 -1.87 -15.31
C PRO A 172 -8.15 -0.88 -14.14
N PHE A 173 -7.04 -0.29 -13.69
CA PHE A 173 -7.09 0.74 -12.64
C PHE A 173 -7.37 2.13 -13.23
N ILE A 174 -7.87 3.03 -12.38
CA ILE A 174 -8.06 4.46 -12.68
C ILE A 174 -6.73 5.15 -13.08
N ASP A 175 -6.79 6.43 -13.38
CA ASP A 175 -5.63 7.32 -13.60
C ASP A 175 -4.57 6.77 -14.55
N GLY A 176 -5.02 6.18 -15.67
CA GLY A 176 -4.12 5.60 -16.65
C GLY A 176 -3.54 4.25 -16.26
N GLY A 177 -4.20 3.53 -15.35
CA GLY A 177 -3.81 2.18 -14.91
C GLY A 177 -3.00 2.17 -13.61
N VAL A 178 -3.14 3.20 -12.78
CA VAL A 178 -2.46 3.29 -11.48
C VAL A 178 -3.41 2.84 -10.38
N PRO A 179 -3.00 1.98 -9.45
CA PRO A 179 -3.84 1.62 -8.33
C PRO A 179 -4.25 2.86 -7.51
N PRO A 180 -5.50 2.92 -7.03
CA PRO A 180 -5.96 4.01 -6.19
C PRO A 180 -5.02 4.23 -5.00
N HIS A 181 -4.71 5.49 -4.72
CA HIS A 181 -3.87 5.91 -3.58
C HIS A 181 -2.42 5.38 -3.57
N TYR A 182 -1.97 4.64 -4.58
CA TYR A 182 -0.61 4.11 -4.68
C TYR A 182 0.47 5.16 -4.37
N HIS A 183 0.29 6.38 -4.88
CA HIS A 183 1.20 7.49 -4.63
C HIS A 183 1.39 7.83 -3.15
N ASN A 184 0.31 7.74 -2.39
CA ASN A 184 0.26 8.26 -1.03
C ASN A 184 0.62 7.18 0.00
N TYR A 185 0.40 5.89 -0.32
CA TYR A 185 0.52 4.83 0.68
C TYR A 185 1.63 3.84 0.36
N ASP A 186 1.79 3.42 -0.91
CA ASP A 186 2.68 2.32 -1.29
C ASP A 186 4.01 2.78 -1.88
N ARG A 187 3.98 3.80 -2.75
CA ARG A 187 5.12 4.22 -3.57
C ARG A 187 6.37 4.54 -2.74
N GLY A 188 6.18 5.22 -1.61
CA GLY A 188 7.29 5.65 -0.77
C GLY A 188 8.10 4.45 -0.26
N PHE A 189 7.42 3.44 0.26
CA PHE A 189 8.05 2.23 0.77
C PHE A 189 8.69 1.37 -0.34
N ILE A 190 7.99 1.17 -1.46
CA ILE A 190 8.54 0.42 -2.60
C ILE A 190 9.81 1.07 -3.13
N ARG A 191 9.84 2.41 -3.18
CA ARG A 191 11.04 3.15 -3.58
C ARG A 191 12.14 3.07 -2.51
N TRP A 192 11.78 3.11 -1.24
CA TRP A 192 12.71 2.95 -0.13
C TRP A 192 13.44 1.60 -0.22
N LEU A 193 12.72 0.49 -0.43
CA LEU A 193 13.31 -0.83 -0.64
C LEU A 193 14.34 -0.82 -1.80
N ALA A 194 13.97 -0.20 -2.93
CA ALA A 194 14.85 -0.14 -4.08
C ALA A 194 16.12 0.69 -3.85
N LEU A 195 16.03 1.81 -3.11
CA LEU A 195 17.15 2.67 -2.79
C LEU A 195 18.12 2.04 -1.78
N HIS A 196 17.60 1.23 -0.86
CA HIS A 196 18.40 0.50 0.12
C HIS A 196 18.83 -0.89 -0.37
N HIS A 197 18.52 -1.21 -1.64
CA HIS A 197 18.86 -2.51 -2.24
C HIS A 197 18.28 -3.72 -1.49
N TYR A 198 17.14 -3.54 -0.82
CA TYR A 198 16.39 -4.65 -0.25
C TYR A 198 15.58 -5.36 -1.33
N GLU A 199 15.68 -6.68 -1.35
CA GLU A 199 15.03 -7.54 -2.33
C GLU A 199 14.11 -8.55 -1.60
N PRO A 200 13.01 -8.10 -0.96
CA PRO A 200 12.06 -9.00 -0.33
C PRO A 200 11.29 -9.81 -1.38
N ASP A 201 10.68 -10.89 -0.93
CA ASP A 201 9.63 -11.56 -1.69
C ASP A 201 8.35 -10.71 -1.67
N TYR A 202 7.62 -10.68 -2.78
CA TYR A 202 6.34 -9.95 -2.90
C TYR A 202 5.21 -10.92 -3.23
N VAL A 203 4.05 -10.69 -2.64
CA VAL A 203 2.81 -11.40 -2.96
C VAL A 203 1.64 -10.44 -3.04
N SER A 204 0.60 -10.84 -3.77
CA SER A 204 -0.73 -10.24 -3.72
C SER A 204 -1.57 -10.88 -2.62
N ASP A 205 -2.69 -10.25 -2.25
CA ASP A 205 -3.69 -10.88 -1.37
C ASP A 205 -4.13 -12.25 -1.88
N ASP A 206 -4.27 -12.40 -3.20
CA ASP A 206 -4.62 -13.71 -3.76
C ASP A 206 -3.59 -14.78 -3.52
N ASP A 207 -2.31 -14.40 -3.53
CA ASP A 207 -1.24 -15.36 -3.25
C ASP A 207 -1.22 -15.71 -1.77
N LEU A 208 -1.38 -14.72 -0.90
CA LEU A 208 -1.47 -14.91 0.56
C LEU A 208 -2.65 -15.83 0.91
N ASP A 209 -3.82 -15.56 0.33
CA ASP A 209 -5.05 -16.33 0.55
C ASP A 209 -4.98 -17.79 0.06
N ARG A 210 -4.01 -18.12 -0.80
CA ARG A 210 -3.76 -19.50 -1.29
C ARG A 210 -2.71 -20.25 -0.50
N LEU A 211 -2.01 -19.62 0.43
CA LEU A 211 -0.98 -20.30 1.22
C LEU A 211 -1.59 -21.33 2.18
N ALA A 212 -1.00 -22.51 2.20
CA ALA A 212 -1.62 -23.64 2.88
C ALA A 212 -1.63 -23.54 4.41
N SER A 213 -0.61 -22.87 5.01
CA SER A 213 -0.51 -22.83 6.47
C SER A 213 0.42 -21.75 6.99
N ALA A 214 0.14 -21.29 8.21
CA ALA A 214 0.99 -20.42 9.00
C ALA A 214 2.37 -20.99 9.27
N THR A 215 2.48 -22.32 9.41
CA THR A 215 3.76 -23.02 9.60
C THR A 215 4.69 -22.83 8.40
N THR A 216 4.15 -22.87 7.19
CA THR A 216 4.94 -22.58 5.98
C THR A 216 5.47 -21.15 6.01
N LEU A 217 4.62 -20.17 6.33
CA LEU A 217 5.05 -18.78 6.46
C LEU A 217 6.13 -18.61 7.54
N ALA A 218 5.94 -19.18 8.73
CA ALA A 218 6.88 -19.05 9.85
C ALA A 218 8.22 -19.76 9.61
N ARG A 219 8.24 -20.78 8.75
CA ARG A 219 9.48 -21.42 8.31
C ARG A 219 10.24 -20.56 7.29
N ASP A 220 9.51 -19.93 6.36
CA ASP A 220 10.07 -19.31 5.17
C ASP A 220 10.34 -17.82 5.34
N TYR A 221 9.67 -17.14 6.30
CA TYR A 221 9.80 -15.70 6.53
C TYR A 221 9.93 -15.36 8.01
N ARG A 222 10.80 -14.41 8.31
CA ARG A 222 10.93 -13.78 9.62
C ARG A 222 9.98 -12.61 9.81
N LEU A 223 9.82 -11.82 8.74
CA LEU A 223 9.03 -10.59 8.73
C LEU A 223 8.05 -10.59 7.57
N ILE A 224 6.79 -10.25 7.85
CA ILE A 224 5.79 -9.88 6.83
C ILE A 224 5.46 -8.40 6.98
N VAL A 225 5.55 -7.66 5.87
CA VAL A 225 5.29 -6.21 5.82
C VAL A 225 4.05 -5.94 4.97
N PHE A 226 3.11 -5.23 5.52
CA PHE A 226 1.99 -4.60 4.83
C PHE A 226 2.37 -3.16 4.52
N SER A 227 2.66 -2.88 3.25
CA SER A 227 3.28 -1.61 2.84
C SER A 227 2.31 -0.44 2.78
N GLY A 228 1.06 -0.73 2.49
CA GLY A 228 -0.01 0.24 2.27
C GLY A 228 -1.28 -0.14 3.01
N HIS A 229 -2.40 0.42 2.57
CA HIS A 229 -3.72 0.27 3.18
C HIS A 229 -4.30 -1.13 2.92
N GLU A 230 -4.23 -2.02 3.91
CA GLU A 230 -4.69 -3.43 3.82
C GLU A 230 -6.07 -3.61 4.46
N GLU A 231 -7.10 -2.97 3.89
CA GLU A 231 -8.43 -2.88 4.51
C GLU A 231 -9.28 -4.15 4.34
N TYR A 232 -9.17 -4.83 3.18
CA TYR A 232 -10.07 -5.91 2.75
C TYR A 232 -9.38 -7.26 2.74
N THR A 233 -9.63 -8.07 3.76
CA THR A 233 -8.98 -9.38 3.94
C THR A 233 -9.98 -10.52 4.06
N THR A 234 -9.61 -11.72 3.64
CA THR A 234 -10.42 -12.92 3.80
C THR A 234 -10.28 -13.53 5.20
N GLN A 235 -11.18 -14.46 5.52
CA GLN A 235 -11.07 -15.27 6.74
C GLN A 235 -9.73 -16.01 6.79
N HIS A 236 -9.32 -16.56 5.65
CA HIS A 236 -8.10 -17.35 5.57
C HIS A 236 -6.84 -16.49 5.79
N GLU A 237 -6.78 -15.31 5.19
CA GLU A 237 -5.69 -14.35 5.38
C GLU A 237 -5.54 -13.95 6.85
N TYR A 238 -6.66 -13.61 7.51
CA TYR A 238 -6.64 -13.27 8.94
C TYR A 238 -6.16 -14.44 9.82
N ASP A 239 -6.67 -15.66 9.58
CA ASP A 239 -6.29 -16.87 10.33
C ASP A 239 -4.83 -17.24 10.11
N LEU A 240 -4.38 -17.14 8.86
CA LEU A 240 -3.01 -17.44 8.46
C LEU A 240 -2.00 -16.53 9.17
N LEU A 241 -2.27 -15.22 9.19
CA LEU A 241 -1.38 -14.24 9.83
C LEU A 241 -1.43 -14.28 11.35
N THR A 242 -2.60 -14.57 11.92
CA THR A 242 -2.72 -14.83 13.36
C THR A 242 -1.85 -16.04 13.74
N GLY A 243 -1.97 -17.14 13.01
CA GLY A 243 -1.14 -18.33 13.23
C GLY A 243 0.35 -18.09 13.01
N TYR A 244 0.72 -17.30 12.00
CA TYR A 244 2.12 -16.92 11.74
C TYR A 244 2.71 -16.15 12.91
N ARG A 245 2.02 -15.12 13.41
CA ARG A 245 2.41 -14.36 14.60
C ARG A 245 2.51 -15.28 15.83
N ASP A 246 1.54 -16.16 16.03
CA ASP A 246 1.51 -17.07 17.20
C ASP A 246 2.63 -18.12 17.15
N LEU A 247 3.23 -18.36 15.97
CA LEU A 247 4.42 -19.16 15.80
C LEU A 247 5.74 -18.39 15.98
N GLY A 248 5.68 -17.07 16.22
CA GLY A 248 6.86 -16.23 16.43
C GLY A 248 7.23 -15.34 15.25
N GLY A 249 6.47 -15.34 14.17
CA GLY A 249 6.71 -14.50 13.00
C GLY A 249 6.40 -13.02 13.26
N HIS A 250 7.24 -12.12 12.74
CA HIS A 250 7.11 -10.68 12.94
C HIS A 250 6.20 -10.04 11.90
N LEU A 251 5.44 -9.00 12.31
CA LEU A 251 4.55 -8.25 11.43
C LEU A 251 4.86 -6.74 11.50
N ALA A 252 4.80 -6.07 10.35
CA ALA A 252 4.88 -4.61 10.28
C ALA A 252 3.76 -4.06 9.40
N PHE A 253 2.86 -3.28 9.99
CA PHE A 253 1.79 -2.55 9.31
C PHE A 253 2.21 -1.10 9.16
N LEU A 254 2.48 -0.67 7.92
CA LEU A 254 3.00 0.67 7.63
C LEU A 254 1.89 1.66 7.23
N SER A 255 0.66 1.38 7.62
CA SER A 255 -0.52 2.16 7.32
C SER A 255 -1.46 2.26 8.53
N ALA A 256 -2.74 2.46 8.28
CA ALA A 256 -3.84 2.41 9.22
C ALA A 256 -5.08 1.83 8.53
N ASN A 257 -6.11 1.52 9.32
CA ASN A 257 -7.32 0.86 8.85
C ASN A 257 -7.04 -0.49 8.19
N ASP A 258 -5.98 -1.14 8.68
CA ASP A 258 -5.59 -2.46 8.21
C ASP A 258 -6.52 -3.54 8.82
N PHE A 259 -6.91 -4.52 8.01
CA PHE A 259 -7.78 -5.63 8.42
C PHE A 259 -9.16 -5.17 8.94
N PHE A 260 -9.73 -4.11 8.35
CA PHE A 260 -11.01 -3.57 8.83
C PHE A 260 -12.21 -4.39 8.35
N TYR A 261 -12.23 -4.76 7.06
CA TYR A 261 -13.33 -5.53 6.49
C TYR A 261 -12.95 -6.96 6.14
N LYS A 262 -13.78 -7.90 6.62
CA LYS A 262 -13.83 -9.25 6.11
C LYS A 262 -14.54 -9.27 4.76
N VAL A 263 -13.92 -9.92 3.78
CA VAL A 263 -14.50 -10.18 2.45
C VAL A 263 -14.48 -11.67 2.11
N THR A 264 -15.22 -12.04 1.07
CA THR A 264 -15.20 -13.36 0.47
C THR A 264 -14.79 -13.24 -0.98
N LYS A 265 -13.91 -14.11 -1.46
CA LYS A 265 -13.45 -14.15 -2.85
C LYS A 265 -13.89 -15.42 -3.55
N GLN A 266 -14.34 -15.29 -4.79
CA GLN A 266 -14.62 -16.40 -5.68
C GLN A 266 -14.11 -16.06 -7.09
N GLY A 267 -13.03 -16.68 -7.51
CA GLY A 267 -12.35 -16.33 -8.76
C GLY A 267 -11.89 -14.86 -8.72
N ASN A 268 -12.27 -14.08 -9.73
CA ASN A 268 -12.00 -12.64 -9.80
C ASN A 268 -13.08 -11.77 -9.16
N THR A 269 -13.92 -12.32 -8.31
CA THR A 269 -14.99 -11.56 -7.66
C THR A 269 -14.77 -11.51 -6.15
N MET A 270 -14.82 -10.30 -5.59
CA MET A 270 -14.82 -10.03 -4.16
C MET A 270 -16.21 -9.57 -3.74
N THR A 271 -16.74 -10.13 -2.65
CA THR A 271 -18.07 -9.85 -2.12
C THR A 271 -18.07 -9.80 -0.60
N GLY A 272 -19.09 -9.19 -0.04
CA GLY A 272 -19.26 -9.04 1.40
C GLY A 272 -18.35 -7.95 1.97
N ARG A 273 -18.83 -7.28 3.00
CA ARG A 273 -18.08 -6.22 3.67
C ARG A 273 -18.56 -6.16 5.12
N TRP A 274 -17.94 -7.00 5.98
CA TRP A 274 -18.27 -7.09 7.40
C TRP A 274 -17.09 -6.62 8.21
N ARG A 275 -17.29 -5.71 9.15
CA ARG A 275 -16.19 -5.31 10.04
C ARG A 275 -15.76 -6.48 10.91
N TRP A 276 -14.49 -6.78 10.96
CA TRP A 276 -13.94 -7.90 11.73
C TRP A 276 -14.34 -7.81 13.22
N ARG A 277 -14.35 -6.60 13.78
CA ARG A 277 -14.73 -6.38 15.19
C ARG A 277 -16.17 -6.77 15.50
N ASP A 278 -17.08 -6.61 14.54
CA ASP A 278 -18.49 -6.98 14.70
C ASP A 278 -18.68 -8.50 14.64
N LEU A 279 -17.70 -9.23 14.14
CA LEU A 279 -17.66 -10.69 14.08
C LEU A 279 -16.92 -11.29 15.31
N GLY A 280 -16.61 -10.48 16.32
CA GLY A 280 -15.88 -10.90 17.52
C GLY A 280 -14.38 -11.11 17.31
N ARG A 281 -13.84 -10.61 16.19
CA ARG A 281 -12.41 -10.71 15.83
C ARG A 281 -11.86 -9.32 15.51
N PRO A 282 -11.69 -8.45 16.52
CA PRO A 282 -11.22 -7.09 16.28
C PRO A 282 -9.81 -7.10 15.69
N GLU A 283 -9.58 -6.24 14.73
CA GLU A 283 -8.29 -6.07 14.06
C GLU A 283 -7.17 -5.76 15.06
N ALA A 284 -7.48 -5.05 16.16
CA ALA A 284 -6.52 -4.76 17.22
C ALA A 284 -5.89 -6.01 17.83
N ALA A 285 -6.59 -7.15 17.83
CA ALA A 285 -6.07 -8.40 18.38
C ALA A 285 -4.87 -8.95 17.57
N LEU A 286 -4.74 -8.57 16.31
CA LEU A 286 -3.62 -8.92 15.42
C LEU A 286 -2.69 -7.74 15.19
N VAL A 287 -3.23 -6.60 14.80
CA VAL A 287 -2.46 -5.40 14.38
C VAL A 287 -1.89 -4.64 15.58
N GLY A 288 -2.52 -4.75 16.77
CA GLY A 288 -2.16 -3.99 17.96
C GLY A 288 -2.92 -2.67 18.10
N ALA A 289 -3.53 -2.20 17.03
CA ALA A 289 -4.38 -1.03 16.97
C ALA A 289 -5.55 -1.30 16.02
N GLN A 290 -6.58 -0.48 16.04
CA GLN A 290 -7.71 -0.58 15.13
C GLN A 290 -8.25 0.80 14.74
N TYR A 291 -8.91 0.86 13.60
CA TYR A 291 -9.49 2.07 13.05
C TYR A 291 -10.45 2.77 14.01
N VAL A 292 -10.25 4.08 14.18
CA VAL A 292 -11.09 4.95 15.02
C VAL A 292 -11.67 6.15 14.29
N GLY A 293 -11.19 6.48 13.10
CA GLY A 293 -11.76 7.57 12.32
C GLY A 293 -10.94 8.01 11.13
N TRP A 294 -11.55 8.88 10.32
CA TRP A 294 -10.96 9.53 9.16
C TRP A 294 -11.14 11.06 9.25
N ASN A 295 -10.45 11.80 8.39
CA ASN A 295 -10.35 13.26 8.44
C ASN A 295 -11.63 13.99 8.01
N GLU A 296 -12.66 13.29 7.51
CA GLU A 296 -13.93 13.85 7.06
C GLU A 296 -13.76 15.06 6.11
N ASP A 297 -12.65 15.05 5.32
CA ASP A 297 -12.22 16.13 4.41
C ASP A 297 -12.10 17.53 5.06
N ARG A 298 -12.07 17.60 6.39
CA ARG A 298 -12.04 18.86 7.15
C ARG A 298 -10.91 18.97 8.16
N TYR A 299 -10.36 17.85 8.61
CA TYR A 299 -9.29 17.88 9.59
C TYR A 299 -7.92 17.83 8.88
N PRO A 300 -7.00 18.78 9.19
CA PRO A 300 -5.67 18.78 8.60
C PRO A 300 -4.80 17.66 9.16
N ASN A 301 -3.84 17.24 8.37
CA ASN A 301 -2.76 16.36 8.84
C ASN A 301 -1.95 17.04 9.96
N ARG A 302 -1.47 16.25 10.92
CA ARG A 302 -0.73 16.74 12.08
C ARG A 302 0.52 15.86 12.33
N PRO A 303 1.55 16.40 13.02
CA PRO A 303 2.74 15.63 13.35
C PRO A 303 2.46 14.63 14.48
N PHE A 304 3.10 13.47 14.44
CA PHE A 304 3.23 12.61 15.59
C PHE A 304 3.98 13.30 16.71
N ARG A 305 3.58 13.03 17.95
CA ARG A 305 4.31 13.31 19.17
C ARG A 305 4.85 11.99 19.73
N ILE A 306 6.15 11.90 19.95
CA ILE A 306 6.77 10.73 20.59
C ILE A 306 6.40 10.69 22.07
N VAL A 307 5.94 9.53 22.54
CA VAL A 307 5.54 9.31 23.94
C VAL A 307 6.18 8.05 24.55
N GLY A 308 6.68 7.17 23.72
CA GLY A 308 7.21 5.86 24.10
C GLY A 308 8.64 5.56 23.64
N ALA A 309 9.50 6.57 23.46
CA ALA A 309 10.88 6.34 23.01
C ALA A 309 11.65 5.35 23.90
N HIS A 310 11.43 5.39 25.22
CA HIS A 310 12.06 4.48 26.17
C HIS A 310 11.55 3.03 26.11
N LYS A 311 10.42 2.78 25.45
CA LYS A 311 9.83 1.44 25.26
C LYS A 311 10.42 0.72 24.05
N ALA A 312 10.82 1.48 23.03
CA ALA A 312 11.47 0.96 21.84
C ALA A 312 12.63 1.90 21.41
N PRO A 313 13.68 2.02 22.22
CA PRO A 313 14.78 2.96 21.94
C PRO A 313 15.49 2.65 20.62
N TRP A 314 15.48 1.38 20.21
CA TRP A 314 16.03 0.92 18.95
C TRP A 314 15.33 1.57 17.75
N LEU A 315 14.00 1.76 17.79
CA LEU A 315 13.26 2.36 16.67
C LEU A 315 13.67 3.80 16.40
N PHE A 316 13.97 4.56 17.45
CA PHE A 316 14.32 5.97 17.37
C PHE A 316 15.84 6.24 17.35
N ALA A 317 16.67 5.18 17.35
CA ALA A 317 18.11 5.33 17.27
C ALA A 317 18.51 6.09 16.01
N GLY A 318 19.43 7.06 16.12
CA GLY A 318 19.91 7.88 15.01
C GLY A 318 18.91 8.91 14.44
N THR A 319 17.66 8.95 14.93
CA THR A 319 16.66 9.93 14.45
C THR A 319 16.74 11.29 15.16
N GLY A 320 17.38 11.36 16.32
CA GLY A 320 17.32 12.53 17.20
C GLY A 320 15.98 12.69 17.96
N LEU A 321 15.03 11.80 17.76
CA LEU A 321 13.73 11.85 18.42
C LEU A 321 13.78 11.31 19.86
N HIS A 322 13.08 12.01 20.75
CA HIS A 322 12.91 11.64 22.17
C HIS A 322 11.47 11.96 22.59
N ASN A 323 11.08 11.55 23.79
CA ASN A 323 9.74 11.85 24.31
C ASN A 323 9.45 13.35 24.26
N GLY A 324 8.32 13.73 23.67
CA GLY A 324 7.94 15.11 23.42
C GLY A 324 8.30 15.65 22.03
N SER A 325 9.25 15.04 21.31
CA SER A 325 9.57 15.39 19.94
C SER A 325 8.36 15.22 19.01
N ARG A 326 8.31 16.05 17.96
CA ARG A 326 7.29 15.96 16.93
C ARG A 326 7.93 15.73 15.56
N TYR A 327 7.30 14.92 14.71
CA TYR A 327 7.79 14.67 13.35
C TYR A 327 6.66 14.31 12.40
N GLY A 328 6.91 14.52 11.12
CA GLY A 328 6.02 14.16 10.04
C GLY A 328 4.77 15.04 9.95
N THR A 329 3.85 14.63 9.06
CA THR A 329 2.53 15.22 8.88
C THR A 329 1.58 14.12 8.41
N TYR A 330 0.72 13.66 9.28
CA TYR A 330 -0.07 12.45 9.14
C TYR A 330 -1.55 12.69 9.40
N GLY A 331 -2.39 11.82 8.84
CA GLY A 331 -3.83 11.86 8.98
C GLY A 331 -4.50 10.91 8.01
N ILE A 332 -5.57 11.35 7.36
CA ILE A 332 -6.43 10.62 6.42
C ILE A 332 -7.29 9.61 7.19
N GLU A 333 -6.74 8.48 7.60
CA GLU A 333 -7.35 7.52 8.52
C GLU A 333 -6.36 7.16 9.61
N VAL A 334 -6.87 6.81 10.79
CA VAL A 334 -6.04 6.57 11.96
C VAL A 334 -6.55 5.42 12.81
N ASP A 335 -5.60 4.75 13.44
CA ASP A 335 -5.84 3.66 14.38
C ASP A 335 -5.44 4.05 15.80
N SER A 336 -6.10 3.43 16.77
CA SER A 336 -5.75 3.51 18.19
C SER A 336 -5.71 2.12 18.82
N ARG A 337 -4.92 2.00 19.87
CA ARG A 337 -4.97 0.88 20.80
C ARG A 337 -6.34 0.82 21.48
N THR A 338 -6.83 -0.39 21.71
CA THR A 338 -8.13 -0.66 22.37
C THR A 338 -7.97 -1.75 23.45
N PRO A 339 -9.00 -2.04 24.23
CA PRO A 339 -8.98 -3.18 25.14
C PRO A 339 -8.76 -4.54 24.45
N ALA A 340 -9.01 -4.64 23.15
CA ALA A 340 -8.76 -5.85 22.35
C ALA A 340 -7.31 -5.98 21.87
N SER A 341 -6.49 -4.94 22.00
CA SER A 341 -5.07 -5.00 21.68
C SER A 341 -4.35 -5.99 22.62
N PRO A 342 -3.35 -6.74 22.13
CA PRO A 342 -2.63 -7.71 22.94
C PRO A 342 -2.07 -7.11 24.24
N PRO A 343 -2.05 -7.87 25.35
CA PRO A 343 -1.42 -7.41 26.59
C PRO A 343 0.02 -6.96 26.34
N GLY A 344 0.42 -5.85 26.95
CA GLY A 344 1.76 -5.29 26.78
C GLY A 344 1.93 -4.40 25.52
N THR A 345 0.87 -4.20 24.72
CA THR A 345 0.92 -3.24 23.62
C THR A 345 1.24 -1.84 24.12
N VAL A 346 2.34 -1.26 23.63
CA VAL A 346 2.81 0.07 23.99
C VAL A 346 2.52 1.07 22.87
N VAL A 347 2.23 2.32 23.25
CA VAL A 347 2.13 3.44 22.33
C VAL A 347 3.48 4.13 22.24
N LEU A 348 4.04 4.21 21.05
CA LEU A 348 5.35 4.81 20.76
C LEU A 348 5.25 6.30 20.39
N ALA A 349 4.23 6.63 19.60
CA ALA A 349 3.91 7.99 19.19
C ALA A 349 2.40 8.15 19.08
N ASN A 350 1.89 9.38 19.25
CA ASN A 350 0.47 9.66 19.09
C ASN A 350 0.21 11.03 18.45
N ILE A 351 -1.01 11.19 17.91
CA ILE A 351 -1.58 12.47 17.51
C ILE A 351 -2.93 12.59 18.23
N PRO A 352 -2.95 13.25 19.40
CA PRO A 352 -4.17 13.33 20.20
C PRO A 352 -5.29 14.02 19.46
N ASP A 353 -6.49 13.43 19.52
CA ASP A 353 -7.76 14.00 19.02
C ASP A 353 -7.62 14.60 17.61
N ILE A 354 -6.90 13.91 16.71
CA ILE A 354 -6.62 14.41 15.37
C ILE A 354 -7.90 14.72 14.58
N PHE A 355 -8.95 13.94 14.79
CA PHE A 355 -10.26 14.10 14.14
C PHE A 355 -11.39 14.36 15.17
N GLY A 356 -11.05 15.04 16.24
CA GLY A 356 -11.95 15.34 17.35
C GLY A 356 -11.81 14.38 18.52
N PRO A 357 -12.55 14.62 19.61
CA PRO A 357 -12.42 13.90 20.87
C PRO A 357 -12.47 12.36 20.73
N GLY A 358 -11.49 11.66 21.28
CA GLY A 358 -11.39 10.21 21.25
C GLY A 358 -10.87 9.61 19.93
N LYS A 359 -10.63 10.41 18.90
CA LYS A 359 -10.05 9.95 17.63
C LYS A 359 -8.55 10.26 17.59
N THR A 360 -7.78 9.54 18.41
CA THR A 360 -6.32 9.68 18.53
C THR A 360 -5.62 8.69 17.60
N ALA A 361 -4.65 9.14 16.82
CA ALA A 361 -3.75 8.24 16.12
C ALA A 361 -2.69 7.70 17.06
N GLU A 362 -2.41 6.42 17.03
CA GLU A 362 -1.39 5.79 17.88
C GLU A 362 -0.50 4.84 17.07
N MET A 363 0.79 5.11 17.05
CA MET A 363 1.80 4.15 16.62
C MET A 363 2.02 3.15 17.73
N THR A 364 1.84 1.86 17.45
CA THR A 364 1.89 0.82 18.47
C THR A 364 2.96 -0.24 18.20
N TYR A 365 3.35 -0.91 19.28
CA TYR A 365 4.27 -2.04 19.22
C TYR A 365 3.94 -3.02 20.36
N TYR A 366 4.01 -4.32 20.06
CA TYR A 366 3.89 -5.35 21.08
C TYR A 366 4.73 -6.59 20.74
N THR A 367 4.98 -7.41 21.75
CA THR A 367 5.64 -8.71 21.62
C THR A 367 4.75 -9.81 22.16
N THR A 368 4.81 -11.00 21.57
CA THR A 368 4.12 -12.19 22.04
C THR A 368 5.03 -13.06 22.91
N GLY A 369 4.45 -13.98 23.69
CA GLY A 369 5.21 -14.92 24.48
C GLY A 369 6.10 -15.88 23.66
N ARG A 370 5.88 -15.98 22.36
CA ARG A 370 6.71 -16.75 21.42
C ARG A 370 7.76 -15.91 20.68
N GLY A 371 7.89 -14.64 21.05
CA GLY A 371 8.90 -13.76 20.48
C GLY A 371 8.47 -13.02 19.22
N ALA A 372 7.24 -13.19 18.71
CA ALA A 372 6.75 -12.35 17.63
C ALA A 372 6.72 -10.88 18.07
N GLU A 373 7.18 -10.01 17.20
CA GLU A 373 7.14 -8.56 17.36
C GLU A 373 6.21 -7.99 16.31
N VAL A 374 5.29 -7.11 16.71
CA VAL A 374 4.32 -6.50 15.80
C VAL A 374 4.37 -4.99 15.95
N PHE A 375 4.62 -4.32 14.84
CA PHE A 375 4.63 -2.87 14.71
C PHE A 375 3.44 -2.41 13.87
N SER A 376 2.73 -1.37 14.32
CA SER A 376 1.71 -0.68 13.53
C SER A 376 1.95 0.83 13.55
N ALA A 377 1.98 1.43 12.37
CA ALA A 377 2.17 2.86 12.21
C ALA A 377 0.96 3.68 12.70
N GLY A 378 -0.27 3.15 12.59
CA GLY A 378 -1.50 3.76 13.06
C GLY A 378 -1.92 5.05 12.34
N VAL A 379 -1.31 5.34 11.20
CA VAL A 379 -1.68 6.44 10.27
C VAL A 379 -1.51 5.97 8.84
N MET A 380 -2.47 6.30 7.98
CA MET A 380 -2.59 5.72 6.65
C MET A 380 -1.39 5.99 5.72
N ASN A 381 -0.77 7.16 5.81
CA ASN A 381 0.28 7.58 4.90
C ASN A 381 1.71 7.41 5.43
N PHE A 382 1.93 6.54 6.43
CA PHE A 382 3.29 6.32 6.97
C PHE A 382 4.21 5.65 5.94
N GLY A 383 3.80 4.56 5.30
CA GLY A 383 4.56 3.88 4.24
C GLY A 383 4.89 4.82 3.07
N GLY A 384 3.95 5.70 2.70
CA GLY A 384 4.18 6.73 1.70
C GLY A 384 5.26 7.74 2.05
N SER A 385 5.51 7.97 3.34
CA SER A 385 6.53 8.90 3.86
C SER A 385 7.93 8.27 4.05
N ALA A 386 8.13 7.04 3.62
CA ALA A 386 9.35 6.24 3.83
C ALA A 386 10.67 6.94 3.46
N LEU A 387 10.63 7.87 2.52
CA LEU A 387 11.81 8.64 2.08
C LEU A 387 12.07 9.91 2.89
N TRP A 388 11.21 10.26 3.84
CA TRP A 388 11.50 11.37 4.74
C TRP A 388 12.64 10.97 5.68
N PRO A 389 13.64 11.83 5.92
CA PRO A 389 14.87 11.44 6.65
C PRO A 389 14.60 10.69 7.95
N THR A 390 13.70 11.20 8.79
CA THR A 390 13.33 10.57 10.06
C THR A 390 12.68 9.18 9.86
N VAL A 391 11.73 9.07 8.93
CA VAL A 391 11.03 7.82 8.66
C VAL A 391 11.95 6.80 7.99
N ASN A 392 12.83 7.25 7.10
CA ASN A 392 13.86 6.42 6.50
C ASN A 392 14.72 5.74 7.58
N THR A 393 15.22 6.51 8.56
CA THR A 393 16.01 5.95 9.67
C THR A 393 15.18 5.00 10.54
N MET A 394 13.91 5.34 10.83
CA MET A 394 13.03 4.45 11.59
C MET A 394 12.76 3.14 10.85
N LEU A 395 12.54 3.17 9.55
CA LEU A 395 12.34 1.96 8.73
C LEU A 395 13.58 1.09 8.68
N GLU A 396 14.78 1.69 8.57
CA GLU A 396 16.05 0.95 8.70
C GLU A 396 16.14 0.23 10.05
N ASN A 397 15.87 0.94 11.13
CA ASN A 397 15.89 0.37 12.47
C ASN A 397 14.86 -0.75 12.63
N LEU A 398 13.64 -0.56 12.11
CA LEU A 398 12.57 -1.54 12.11
C LEU A 398 12.97 -2.80 11.31
N TRP A 399 13.50 -2.58 10.11
CA TRP A 399 13.95 -3.66 9.22
C TRP A 399 15.04 -4.49 9.90
N VAL A 400 16.10 -3.85 10.35
CA VAL A 400 17.20 -4.53 11.05
C VAL A 400 16.71 -5.29 12.28
N LYS A 401 15.84 -4.67 13.10
CA LYS A 401 15.31 -5.28 14.31
C LYS A 401 14.47 -6.52 14.04
N LEU A 402 13.56 -6.45 13.07
CA LEU A 402 12.60 -7.52 12.79
C LEU A 402 13.14 -8.61 11.84
N THR A 403 14.32 -8.42 11.26
CA THR A 403 15.02 -9.42 10.46
C THR A 403 16.24 -10.02 11.16
N ALA A 404 16.61 -9.49 12.33
CA ALA A 404 17.71 -10.03 13.12
C ALA A 404 17.43 -11.48 13.55
N SER A 405 18.51 -12.30 13.59
CA SER A 405 18.47 -13.72 13.98
C SER A 405 18.22 -13.89 15.48
#